data_51ec74a3ce344d519a108f719836ef5f
#
_entry.id   51ec74a3ce344d519a108f719836ef5f
#
_cell.length_a   1.000
_cell.length_b   1.000
_cell.length_c   1.000
_cell.angle_alpha   90.00
_cell.angle_beta   90.00
_cell.angle_gamma   90.00
#
_symmetry.space_group_name_H-M   'P 1'
#
loop_
_entity.id
_entity.type
_entity.pdbx_description
1 polymer ?
#
loop_
_entity_poly.entity_id
_entity_poly.type
_entity_poly.pdbx_seq_one_letter_code
_entity_poly.pdbx_strand_id
1 'polypeptide(L)'
;MEMNRSRNATRNIIFGVILKIYQLVLPFAMRTIIMYELGVKYLGLNSLFTSILQVLNLAELGVGSAMVFSMYKPIAQEDSKTICALMRLYKVYYRAIGLVVFAAGMVLLPFIPKLIAGDVPDGINIYVLYLLNLMATVFTYWLFAYKNSILQAHQRQDVVSKVTIVTDTCKYLSLIHISEPTRPEPI
;
A
#
# COMPACT_ATOMS: atom_id res chain seq x y z
N MET A 1 4.44 17.31 26.61
CA MET A 1 5.10 16.01 26.33
C MET A 1 6.41 16.28 25.61
N GLU A 2 7.56 16.22 26.31
CA GLU A 2 8.84 16.47 25.66
C GLU A 2 9.08 15.44 24.54
N MET A 3 9.13 15.93 23.32
CA MET A 3 9.50 15.09 22.19
C MET A 3 10.99 14.77 22.26
N ASN A 4 11.32 13.58 22.69
CA ASN A 4 12.71 13.07 22.68
C ASN A 4 13.14 12.83 21.21
N ARG A 5 13.45 13.92 20.50
CA ARG A 5 13.72 13.94 19.04
C ARG A 5 14.84 12.96 18.66
N SER A 6 15.91 12.93 19.43
CA SER A 6 17.05 12.03 19.17
C SER A 6 16.63 10.55 19.27
N ARG A 7 15.94 10.16 20.34
CA ARG A 7 15.45 8.79 20.55
C ARG A 7 14.45 8.36 19.48
N ASN A 8 13.55 9.26 19.07
CA ASN A 8 12.60 8.97 17.99
C ASN A 8 13.31 8.83 16.64
N ALA A 9 14.31 9.69 16.36
CA ALA A 9 15.09 9.60 15.12
C ALA A 9 15.84 8.26 15.03
N THR A 10 16.57 7.87 16.07
CA THR A 10 17.32 6.60 16.10
C THR A 10 16.37 5.41 15.89
N ARG A 11 15.24 5.38 16.58
CA ARG A 11 14.25 4.32 16.44
C ARG A 11 13.62 4.27 15.04
N ASN A 12 13.29 5.42 14.48
CA ASN A 12 12.77 5.52 13.12
C ASN A 12 13.78 5.00 12.08
N ILE A 13 15.07 5.33 12.25
CA ILE A 13 16.13 4.84 11.37
C ILE A 13 16.23 3.32 11.45
N ILE A 14 16.33 2.75 12.65
CA ILE A 14 16.48 1.30 12.84
C ILE A 14 15.29 0.55 12.20
N PHE A 15 14.06 0.90 12.58
CA PHE A 15 12.87 0.23 12.03
C PHE A 15 12.64 0.54 10.55
N GLY A 16 13.05 1.71 10.08
CA GLY A 16 13.02 2.06 8.67
C GLY A 16 13.98 1.21 7.82
N VAL A 17 15.20 0.98 8.30
CA VAL A 17 16.19 0.11 7.63
C VAL A 17 15.70 -1.34 7.62
N ILE A 18 15.23 -1.86 8.77
CA ILE A 18 14.65 -3.22 8.84
C ILE A 18 13.50 -3.37 7.85
N LEU A 19 12.56 -2.41 7.81
CA LEU A 19 11.44 -2.42 6.88
C LEU A 19 11.91 -2.41 5.42
N LYS A 20 12.94 -1.63 5.07
CA LYS A 20 13.48 -1.58 3.70
C LYS A 20 14.10 -2.89 3.27
N ILE A 21 14.90 -3.52 4.13
CA ILE A 21 15.47 -4.85 3.86
C ILE A 21 14.35 -5.87 3.67
N TYR A 22 13.36 -5.84 4.56
CA TYR A 22 12.18 -6.70 4.51
C TYR A 22 11.40 -6.53 3.19
N GLN A 23 11.13 -5.28 2.78
CA GLN A 23 10.44 -4.94 1.54
C GLN A 23 11.25 -5.27 0.27
N LEU A 24 12.55 -5.46 0.37
CA LEU A 24 13.39 -5.92 -0.73
C LEU A 24 13.37 -7.46 -0.85
N VAL A 25 13.57 -8.16 0.26
CA VAL A 25 13.74 -9.61 0.30
C VAL A 25 12.42 -10.35 0.05
N LEU A 26 11.35 -9.94 0.75
CA LEU A 26 10.08 -10.68 0.67
C LEU A 26 9.39 -10.63 -0.70
N PRO A 27 9.26 -9.49 -1.37
CA PRO A 27 8.67 -9.46 -2.70
C PRO A 27 9.49 -10.25 -3.72
N PHE A 28 10.82 -10.30 -3.55
CA PHE A 28 11.68 -11.13 -4.40
C PHE A 28 11.39 -12.63 -4.20
N ALA A 29 11.38 -13.09 -2.94
CA ALA A 29 11.03 -14.46 -2.61
C ALA A 29 9.63 -14.84 -3.11
N MET A 30 8.65 -13.96 -2.90
CA MET A 30 7.27 -14.19 -3.33
C MET A 30 7.11 -14.24 -4.85
N ARG A 31 7.83 -13.38 -5.59
CA ARG A 31 7.84 -13.47 -7.06
C ARG A 31 8.37 -14.81 -7.54
N THR A 32 9.40 -15.31 -6.89
CA THR A 32 9.98 -16.63 -7.19
C THR A 32 8.97 -17.73 -6.93
N ILE A 33 8.29 -17.73 -5.78
CA ILE A 33 7.26 -18.72 -5.43
C ILE A 33 6.10 -18.65 -6.43
N ILE A 34 5.55 -17.48 -6.71
CA ILE A 34 4.44 -17.29 -7.67
C ILE A 34 4.84 -17.81 -9.06
N MET A 35 6.09 -17.58 -9.48
CA MET A 35 6.57 -18.04 -10.77
C MET A 35 6.64 -19.55 -10.86
N TYR A 36 7.08 -20.23 -9.78
CA TYR A 36 7.18 -21.69 -9.75
C TYR A 36 5.82 -22.38 -9.59
N GLU A 37 4.93 -21.83 -8.75
CA GLU A 37 3.64 -22.46 -8.44
C GLU A 37 2.54 -22.11 -9.45
N LEU A 38 2.44 -20.85 -9.84
CA LEU A 38 1.35 -20.33 -10.69
C LEU A 38 1.79 -20.02 -12.13
N GLY A 39 3.09 -19.90 -12.36
CA GLY A 39 3.66 -19.62 -13.68
C GLY A 39 3.78 -18.13 -14.02
N VAL A 40 4.51 -17.86 -15.11
CA VAL A 40 4.87 -16.51 -15.56
C VAL A 40 3.67 -15.66 -15.95
N LYS A 41 2.58 -16.26 -16.44
CA LYS A 41 1.35 -15.55 -16.86
C LYS A 41 0.69 -14.80 -15.69
N TYR A 42 0.60 -15.43 -14.52
CA TYR A 42 0.05 -14.80 -13.30
C TYR A 42 0.92 -13.66 -12.79
N LEU A 43 2.25 -13.88 -12.83
CA LEU A 43 3.20 -12.85 -12.43
C LEU A 43 3.12 -11.62 -13.34
N GLY A 44 2.93 -11.84 -14.64
CA GLY A 44 2.75 -10.77 -15.64
C GLY A 44 1.49 -9.95 -15.36
N LEU A 45 0.35 -10.58 -15.11
CA LEU A 45 -0.90 -9.91 -14.76
C LEU A 45 -0.79 -9.08 -13.47
N ASN A 46 -0.22 -9.67 -12.43
CA ASN A 46 -0.01 -8.96 -11.16
C ASN A 46 0.90 -7.74 -11.32
N SER A 47 1.96 -7.87 -12.11
CA SER A 47 2.89 -6.77 -12.39
C SER A 47 2.23 -5.66 -13.21
N LEU A 48 1.40 -6.01 -14.20
CA LEU A 48 0.64 -5.05 -15.00
C LEU A 48 -0.35 -4.26 -14.13
N PHE A 49 -1.16 -4.94 -13.31
CA PHE A 49 -2.12 -4.27 -12.44
C PHE A 49 -1.44 -3.37 -11.42
N THR A 50 -0.34 -3.84 -10.81
CA THR A 50 0.46 -3.02 -9.89
C THR A 50 0.99 -1.76 -10.59
N SER A 51 1.48 -1.87 -11.82
CA SER A 51 1.99 -0.73 -12.60
C SER A 51 0.87 0.26 -12.93
N ILE A 52 -0.30 -0.19 -13.35
CA ILE A 52 -1.47 0.67 -13.61
C ILE A 52 -1.87 1.42 -12.33
N LEU A 53 -1.98 0.71 -11.21
CA LEU A 53 -2.35 1.32 -9.94
C LEU A 53 -1.28 2.29 -9.42
N GLN A 54 0.00 2.03 -9.66
CA GLN A 54 1.07 2.98 -9.35
C GLN A 54 0.93 4.29 -10.13
N VAL A 55 0.58 4.23 -11.41
CA VAL A 55 0.32 5.44 -12.21
C VAL A 55 -0.88 6.21 -11.64
N LEU A 56 -1.96 5.53 -11.26
CA LEU A 56 -3.12 6.16 -10.63
C LEU A 56 -2.77 6.80 -9.28
N ASN A 57 -1.84 6.21 -8.52
CA ASN A 57 -1.36 6.75 -7.25
C ASN A 57 -0.53 8.04 -7.40
N LEU A 58 -0.09 8.40 -8.61
CA LEU A 58 0.56 9.70 -8.86
C LEU A 58 -0.36 10.89 -8.52
N ALA A 59 -1.67 10.70 -8.49
CA ALA A 59 -2.62 11.72 -8.04
C ALA A 59 -2.39 12.18 -6.59
N GLU A 60 -1.67 11.39 -5.78
CA GLU A 60 -1.32 11.72 -4.39
C GLU A 60 0.02 12.48 -4.26
N LEU A 61 0.79 12.65 -5.34
CA LEU A 61 2.15 13.18 -5.28
C LEU A 61 2.22 14.55 -4.56
N GLY A 62 3.00 14.56 -3.48
CA GLY A 62 3.29 15.77 -2.71
C GLY A 62 2.23 16.14 -1.66
N VAL A 63 1.01 15.64 -1.76
CA VAL A 63 -0.07 15.99 -0.82
C VAL A 63 0.21 15.46 0.58
N GLY A 64 0.64 14.22 0.70
CA GLY A 64 0.98 13.61 1.98
C GLY A 64 2.07 14.40 2.73
N SER A 65 3.12 14.83 2.04
CA SER A 65 4.20 15.63 2.62
C SER A 65 3.73 17.03 3.03
N ALA A 66 2.91 17.69 2.22
CA ALA A 66 2.33 18.99 2.55
C ALA A 66 1.41 18.91 3.78
N MET A 67 0.64 17.83 3.91
CA MET A 67 -0.18 17.54 5.09
C MET A 67 0.65 17.38 6.36
N VAL A 68 1.72 16.59 6.31
CA VAL A 68 2.64 16.40 7.43
C VAL A 68 3.27 17.72 7.84
N PHE A 69 3.72 18.52 6.86
CA PHE A 69 4.33 19.82 7.13
C PHE A 69 3.37 20.79 7.82
N SER A 70 2.10 20.85 7.38
CA SER A 70 1.10 21.75 7.98
C SER A 70 0.72 21.36 9.42
N MET A 71 0.98 20.11 9.85
CA MET A 71 0.73 19.66 11.22
C MET A 71 1.85 20.03 12.20
N TYR A 72 3.07 20.34 11.75
CA TYR A 72 4.20 20.59 12.67
C TYR A 72 3.95 21.75 13.62
N LYS A 73 3.41 22.86 13.12
CA LYS A 73 3.13 24.05 13.95
C LYS A 73 2.04 23.79 14.99
N PRO A 74 0.85 23.27 14.65
CA PRO A 74 -0.18 22.92 15.62
C PRO A 74 0.29 21.91 16.68
N ILE A 75 1.09 20.90 16.28
CA ILE A 75 1.63 19.89 17.20
C ILE A 75 2.61 20.56 18.18
N ALA A 76 3.50 21.46 17.72
CA ALA A 76 4.43 22.17 18.58
C ALA A 76 3.73 23.12 19.57
N GLN A 77 2.55 23.62 19.22
CA GLN A 77 1.71 24.50 20.05
C GLN A 77 0.69 23.73 20.90
N GLU A 78 0.67 22.39 20.82
CA GLU A 78 -0.34 21.52 21.47
C GLU A 78 -1.80 21.91 21.14
N ASP A 79 -2.03 22.54 19.98
CA ASP A 79 -3.35 22.96 19.53
C ASP A 79 -4.17 21.79 18.96
N SER A 80 -4.79 21.03 19.85
CA SER A 80 -5.61 19.89 19.51
C SER A 80 -6.79 20.23 18.60
N LYS A 81 -7.34 21.45 18.67
CA LYS A 81 -8.48 21.88 17.85
C LYS A 81 -8.06 21.99 16.38
N THR A 82 -6.95 22.66 16.11
CA THR A 82 -6.40 22.80 14.76
C THR A 82 -5.97 21.44 14.20
N ILE A 83 -5.34 20.58 15.01
CA ILE A 83 -4.97 19.21 14.59
C ILE A 83 -6.22 18.42 14.17
N CYS A 84 -7.29 18.43 14.96
CA CYS A 84 -8.55 17.76 14.62
C CYS A 84 -9.20 18.33 13.35
N ALA A 85 -9.17 19.65 13.16
CA ALA A 85 -9.70 20.29 11.95
C ALA A 85 -8.91 19.86 10.70
N LEU A 86 -7.58 19.87 10.77
CA LEU A 86 -6.70 19.39 9.68
C LEU A 86 -6.95 17.92 9.37
N MET A 87 -7.07 17.05 10.38
CA MET A 87 -7.37 15.63 10.19
C MET A 87 -8.71 15.40 9.50
N ARG A 88 -9.72 16.23 9.82
CA ARG A 88 -11.03 16.17 9.15
C ARG A 88 -10.91 16.60 7.69
N LEU A 89 -10.19 17.69 7.42
CA LEU A 89 -9.92 18.17 6.07
C LEU A 89 -9.20 17.09 5.24
N TYR A 90 -8.17 16.47 5.79
CA TYR A 90 -7.39 15.42 5.11
C TYR A 90 -8.22 14.18 4.82
N LYS A 91 -9.10 13.80 5.74
CA LYS A 91 -10.05 12.70 5.51
C LYS A 91 -10.96 12.97 4.30
N VAL A 92 -11.46 14.20 4.17
CA VAL A 92 -12.29 14.58 3.01
C VAL A 92 -11.45 14.58 1.73
N TYR A 93 -10.24 15.11 1.79
CA TYR A 93 -9.34 15.18 0.66
C TYR A 93 -8.95 13.77 0.15
N TYR A 94 -8.56 12.87 1.04
CA TYR A 94 -8.23 11.49 0.65
C TYR A 94 -9.45 10.71 0.14
N ARG A 95 -10.65 11.03 0.61
CA ARG A 95 -11.88 10.48 0.02
C ARG A 95 -12.08 10.95 -1.42
N ALA A 96 -11.82 12.23 -1.69
CA ALA A 96 -11.90 12.77 -3.04
C ALA A 96 -10.84 12.13 -3.96
N ILE A 97 -9.58 12.01 -3.50
CA ILE A 97 -8.53 11.30 -4.26
C ILE A 97 -8.96 9.85 -4.55
N GLY A 98 -9.42 9.11 -3.55
CA GLY A 98 -9.88 7.73 -3.74
C GLY A 98 -11.01 7.63 -4.77
N LEU A 99 -11.93 8.60 -4.81
CA LEU A 99 -13.00 8.65 -5.80
C LEU A 99 -12.46 8.95 -7.21
N VAL A 100 -11.49 9.85 -7.34
CA VAL A 100 -10.82 10.14 -8.62
C VAL A 100 -10.06 8.91 -9.12
N VAL A 101 -9.30 8.24 -8.25
CA VAL A 101 -8.59 6.99 -8.58
C VAL A 101 -9.57 5.90 -8.99
N PHE A 102 -10.69 5.75 -8.29
CA PHE A 102 -11.74 4.81 -8.65
C PHE A 102 -12.33 5.11 -10.03
N ALA A 103 -12.74 6.37 -10.28
CA ALA A 103 -13.31 6.79 -11.56
C ALA A 103 -12.32 6.57 -12.72
N ALA A 104 -11.05 6.98 -12.55
CA ALA A 104 -10.01 6.76 -13.55
C ALA A 104 -9.75 5.27 -13.79
N GLY A 105 -9.73 4.46 -12.73
CA GLY A 105 -9.60 3.00 -12.82
C GLY A 105 -10.78 2.35 -13.56
N MET A 106 -12.00 2.82 -13.33
CA MET A 106 -13.19 2.34 -14.06
C MET A 106 -13.15 2.70 -15.56
N VAL A 107 -12.65 3.88 -15.91
CA VAL A 107 -12.44 4.28 -17.31
C VAL A 107 -11.40 3.38 -17.99
N LEU A 108 -10.39 2.90 -17.27
CA LEU A 108 -9.38 1.97 -17.80
C LEU A 108 -9.90 0.53 -17.98
N LEU A 109 -10.98 0.15 -17.30
CA LEU A 109 -11.51 -1.21 -17.31
C LEU A 109 -11.68 -1.81 -18.73
N PRO A 110 -12.32 -1.13 -19.71
CA PRO A 110 -12.50 -1.66 -21.06
C PRO A 110 -11.18 -1.78 -21.85
N PHE A 111 -10.12 -1.08 -21.41
CA PHE A 111 -8.81 -1.11 -22.06
C PHE A 111 -7.89 -2.20 -21.51
N ILE A 112 -8.23 -2.82 -20.36
CA ILE A 112 -7.42 -3.85 -19.71
C ILE A 112 -7.02 -4.99 -20.66
N PRO A 113 -7.94 -5.58 -21.47
CA PRO A 113 -7.55 -6.64 -22.40
C PRO A 113 -6.52 -6.21 -23.44
N LYS A 114 -6.54 -4.93 -23.85
CA LYS A 114 -5.59 -4.39 -24.84
C LYS A 114 -4.20 -4.13 -24.24
N LEU A 115 -4.12 -3.96 -22.91
CA LEU A 115 -2.88 -3.73 -22.20
C LEU A 115 -2.15 -5.04 -21.87
N ILE A 116 -2.85 -6.18 -21.96
CA ILE A 116 -2.26 -7.51 -21.74
C ILE A 116 -1.60 -7.94 -23.04
N ALA A 117 -0.27 -7.96 -23.07
CA ALA A 117 0.51 -8.34 -24.24
C ALA A 117 0.72 -9.85 -24.42
N GLY A 118 0.18 -10.69 -23.51
CA GLY A 118 0.37 -12.15 -23.49
C GLY A 118 -0.94 -12.91 -23.29
N ASP A 119 -0.83 -14.25 -23.26
CA ASP A 119 -1.97 -15.12 -22.97
C ASP A 119 -2.43 -14.94 -21.52
N VAL A 120 -3.74 -14.89 -21.35
CA VAL A 120 -4.39 -14.89 -20.05
C VAL A 120 -4.46 -16.31 -19.51
N PRO A 121 -4.22 -16.52 -18.20
CA PRO A 121 -4.43 -17.84 -17.58
C PRO A 121 -5.91 -18.26 -17.71
N ASP A 122 -6.13 -19.53 -18.06
CA ASP A 122 -7.48 -20.10 -18.18
C ASP A 122 -8.20 -20.07 -16.84
N GLY A 123 -9.49 -19.80 -16.85
CA GLY A 123 -10.34 -19.83 -15.67
C GLY A 123 -10.35 -18.56 -14.83
N ILE A 124 -9.60 -17.50 -15.17
CA ILE A 124 -9.61 -16.21 -14.45
C ILE A 124 -10.38 -15.14 -15.22
N ASN A 125 -11.29 -14.48 -14.51
CA ASN A 125 -11.91 -13.27 -15.02
C ASN A 125 -11.03 -12.04 -14.70
N ILE A 126 -10.36 -11.53 -15.73
CA ILE A 126 -9.40 -10.40 -15.62
C ILE A 126 -10.07 -9.16 -15.03
N TYR A 127 -11.32 -8.91 -15.42
CA TYR A 127 -12.07 -7.73 -14.96
C TYR A 127 -12.32 -7.79 -13.45
N VAL A 128 -12.70 -8.97 -12.94
CA VAL A 128 -12.90 -9.17 -11.51
C VAL A 128 -11.59 -9.00 -10.74
N LEU A 129 -10.50 -9.59 -11.24
CA LEU A 129 -9.19 -9.49 -10.60
C LEU A 129 -8.69 -8.04 -10.56
N TYR A 130 -8.83 -7.30 -11.67
CA TYR A 130 -8.50 -5.88 -11.74
C TYR A 130 -9.35 -5.05 -10.76
N LEU A 131 -10.66 -5.27 -10.74
CA LEU A 131 -11.59 -4.56 -9.89
C LEU A 131 -11.28 -4.78 -8.41
N LEU A 132 -10.94 -6.00 -8.01
CA LEU A 132 -10.51 -6.30 -6.63
C LEU A 132 -9.24 -5.52 -6.24
N ASN A 133 -8.25 -5.47 -7.12
CA ASN A 133 -7.04 -4.69 -6.89
C ASN A 133 -7.33 -3.17 -6.82
N LEU A 134 -8.18 -2.66 -7.71
CA LEU A 134 -8.61 -1.26 -7.70
C LEU A 134 -9.34 -0.91 -6.39
N MET A 135 -10.30 -1.75 -5.99
CA MET A 135 -11.05 -1.55 -4.75
C MET A 135 -10.13 -1.59 -3.52
N ALA A 136 -9.18 -2.53 -3.45
CA ALA A 136 -8.19 -2.60 -2.37
C ALA A 136 -7.39 -1.29 -2.26
N THR A 137 -6.98 -0.71 -3.40
CA THR A 137 -6.27 0.57 -3.44
C THR A 137 -7.15 1.72 -2.95
N VAL A 138 -8.39 1.82 -3.44
CA VAL A 138 -9.35 2.87 -3.03
C VAL A 138 -9.65 2.78 -1.53
N PHE A 139 -9.85 1.58 -0.97
CA PHE A 139 -10.06 1.41 0.47
C PHE A 139 -8.84 1.86 1.29
N THR A 140 -7.63 1.70 0.80
CA THR A 140 -6.43 2.21 1.47
C THR A 140 -6.50 3.74 1.63
N TYR A 141 -6.94 4.47 0.58
CA TYR A 141 -7.15 5.92 0.67
C TYR A 141 -8.26 6.30 1.64
N TRP A 142 -9.37 5.59 1.63
CA TRP A 142 -10.55 5.95 2.43
C TRP A 142 -10.37 5.65 3.92
N LEU A 143 -9.63 4.61 4.27
CA LEU A 143 -9.54 4.10 5.64
C LEU A 143 -8.25 4.50 6.35
N PHE A 144 -7.11 4.53 5.65
CA PHE A 144 -5.81 4.55 6.30
C PHE A 144 -4.92 5.74 5.96
N ALA A 145 -4.93 6.23 4.71
CA ALA A 145 -3.94 7.18 4.22
C ALA A 145 -3.82 8.45 5.09
N TYR A 146 -4.94 9.09 5.44
CA TYR A 146 -4.94 10.29 6.26
C TYR A 146 -4.41 10.09 7.68
N LYS A 147 -4.50 8.86 8.23
CA LYS A 147 -4.01 8.54 9.58
C LYS A 147 -2.49 8.44 9.64
N ASN A 148 -1.84 8.06 8.56
CA ASN A 148 -0.38 7.99 8.49
C ASN A 148 0.26 9.37 8.66
N SER A 149 -0.38 10.43 8.17
CA SER A 149 0.13 11.79 8.26
C SER A 149 0.35 12.26 9.70
N ILE A 150 -0.56 11.91 10.63
CA ILE A 150 -0.41 12.30 12.05
C ILE A 150 0.73 11.55 12.73
N LEU A 151 0.94 10.26 12.42
CA LEU A 151 2.06 9.49 12.95
C LEU A 151 3.41 10.02 12.45
N GLN A 152 3.48 10.40 11.17
CA GLN A 152 4.66 11.03 10.60
C GLN A 152 4.93 12.40 11.22
N ALA A 153 3.91 13.23 11.39
CA ALA A 153 4.03 14.55 12.01
C ALA A 153 4.51 14.48 13.46
N HIS A 154 4.14 13.44 14.21
CA HIS A 154 4.65 13.16 15.55
C HIS A 154 6.02 12.42 15.54
N GLN A 155 6.66 12.26 14.39
CA GLN A 155 7.93 11.54 14.26
C GLN A 155 7.85 10.08 14.76
N ARG A 156 6.68 9.42 14.60
CA ARG A 156 6.42 8.05 15.02
C ARG A 156 6.32 7.09 13.83
N GLN A 157 7.21 7.27 12.86
CA GLN A 157 7.30 6.39 11.68
C GLN A 157 7.66 4.95 12.05
N ASP A 158 8.31 4.76 13.21
CA ASP A 158 8.59 3.43 13.76
C ASP A 158 7.32 2.59 13.97
N VAL A 159 6.21 3.22 14.36
CA VAL A 159 4.93 2.52 14.53
C VAL A 159 4.40 2.03 13.18
N VAL A 160 4.43 2.90 12.16
CA VAL A 160 4.02 2.53 10.81
C VAL A 160 4.87 1.38 10.29
N SER A 161 6.20 1.46 10.44
CA SER A 161 7.12 0.40 10.01
C SER A 161 6.83 -0.95 10.69
N LYS A 162 6.59 -0.96 12.00
CA LYS A 162 6.25 -2.18 12.75
C LYS A 162 4.94 -2.80 12.27
N VAL A 163 3.89 -1.99 12.13
CA VAL A 163 2.57 -2.46 11.67
C VAL A 163 2.69 -3.02 10.25
N THR A 164 3.44 -2.35 9.38
CA THR A 164 3.66 -2.82 8.00
C THR A 164 4.38 -4.18 8.00
N ILE A 165 5.45 -4.36 8.79
CA ILE A 165 6.16 -5.64 8.90
C ILE A 165 5.21 -6.75 9.35
N VAL A 166 4.41 -6.52 10.39
CA VAL A 166 3.46 -7.52 10.91
C VAL A 166 2.39 -7.86 9.86
N THR A 167 1.77 -6.85 9.24
CA THR A 167 0.73 -7.06 8.22
C THR A 167 1.27 -7.77 6.98
N ASP A 168 2.46 -7.39 6.50
CA ASP A 168 3.09 -8.05 5.35
C ASP A 168 3.48 -9.48 5.70
N THR A 169 3.99 -9.74 6.92
CA THR A 169 4.29 -11.10 7.38
C THR A 169 3.03 -11.97 7.38
N CYS A 170 1.93 -11.50 7.96
CA CYS A 170 0.66 -12.23 7.97
C CYS A 170 0.15 -12.50 6.55
N LYS A 171 0.24 -11.51 5.66
CA LYS A 171 -0.16 -11.62 4.25
C LYS A 171 0.66 -12.70 3.53
N TYR A 172 1.97 -12.68 3.68
CA TYR A 172 2.85 -13.62 2.99
C TYR A 172 2.77 -15.04 3.57
N LEU A 173 2.63 -15.18 4.89
CA LEU A 173 2.37 -16.48 5.51
C LEU A 173 1.04 -17.09 5.04
N SER A 174 -0.01 -16.29 4.98
CA SER A 174 -1.31 -16.73 4.45
C SER A 174 -1.20 -17.20 2.99
N LEU A 175 -0.43 -16.49 2.17
CA LEU A 175 -0.25 -16.85 0.77
C LEU A 175 0.54 -18.17 0.62
N ILE A 176 1.58 -18.38 1.42
CA ILE A 176 2.35 -19.63 1.44
C ILE A 176 1.46 -20.80 1.89
N HIS A 177 0.67 -20.61 2.94
CA HIS A 177 -0.23 -21.65 3.45
C HIS A 177 -1.32 -22.05 2.45
N ILE A 178 -1.82 -21.09 1.65
CA ILE A 178 -2.80 -21.39 0.59
C ILE A 178 -2.17 -22.15 -0.58
N SER A 179 -0.89 -21.95 -0.86
CA SER A 179 -0.18 -22.66 -1.93
C SER A 179 0.28 -24.08 -1.55
N GLU A 180 0.43 -24.39 -0.25
CA GLU A 180 0.84 -25.73 0.22
C GLU A 180 -0.10 -26.91 -0.15
N PRO A 181 -1.45 -26.78 -0.14
CA PRO A 181 -2.34 -27.91 -0.41
C PRO A 181 -2.41 -28.36 -1.88
N THR A 182 -1.76 -27.66 -2.79
CA THR A 182 -1.70 -28.05 -4.21
C THR A 182 -0.51 -28.94 -4.56
N ARG A 183 0.32 -29.31 -3.57
CA ARG A 183 1.38 -30.29 -3.80
C ARG A 183 0.79 -31.69 -3.79
N PRO A 184 0.77 -32.43 -4.91
CA PRO A 184 0.40 -33.83 -4.88
C PRO A 184 1.44 -34.56 -4.00
N GLU A 185 0.97 -35.34 -3.03
CA GLU A 185 1.84 -36.21 -2.28
C GLU A 185 2.63 -37.10 -3.27
N PRO A 186 3.97 -37.24 -3.14
CA PRO A 186 4.72 -38.18 -3.96
C PRO A 186 4.26 -39.59 -3.59
N ILE A 187 3.65 -40.26 -4.58
CA ILE A 187 3.34 -41.67 -4.53
C ILE A 187 4.65 -42.47 -4.58
#